data_1baf8fee8563ba182071ca012d00be4f
#
_entry.id   1baf8fee8563ba182071ca012d00be4f
#
_cell.length_a   1.000
_cell.length_b   1.000
_cell.length_c   1.000
_cell.angle_alpha   90.00
_cell.angle_beta   90.00
_cell.angle_gamma   90.00
#
_symmetry.space_group_name_H-M   'P 1'
#
loop_
_entity.id
_entity.type
_entity.pdbx_description
1 polymer ?
#
loop_
_entity_poly.entity_id
_entity_poly.type
_entity_poly.pdbx_seq_one_letter_code
_entity_poly.pdbx_strand_id
1 'polypeptide(L)'
;TIVECNTAYEGARNTTEKHLKLLKHHRWLDVYPVDLLDAEGPDMVLDIKKHKIIDKNYVGKDLAKYDSMLVLSHFKGHAMGGYGGALKQLSIGVASSYGKAYIHGSGDPSKIWTGNHDTFLESMADAAGSVIDYFGGNMAFINVMKNLSVDCDCSAVAEPPCMKDIGILVSTDPVAVDQACLDLVYAATEDPGQAHLIERIESRHGVHTIEAAAELGLGSREYELIEIE
;
A
#
# COMPACT_ATOMS: atom_id res chain seq x y z
N THR A 1 10.59 8.54 12.86
CA THR A 1 9.29 9.20 12.64
C THR A 1 8.37 8.28 11.88
N ILE A 2 7.10 8.18 12.27
CA ILE A 2 6.06 7.56 11.47
C ILE A 2 5.51 8.62 10.52
N VAL A 3 5.31 8.26 9.26
CA VAL A 3 4.76 9.15 8.24
C VAL A 3 3.42 8.60 7.76
N GLU A 4 2.45 9.49 7.55
CA GLU A 4 1.11 9.20 7.06
C GLU A 4 0.63 10.32 6.13
N CYS A 5 -0.43 10.05 5.35
CA CYS A 5 -1.14 11.06 4.56
C CYS A 5 -2.65 10.96 4.79
N ASN A 6 -3.35 12.09 4.61
CA ASN A 6 -4.80 12.15 4.70
C ASN A 6 -5.47 11.27 3.63
N THR A 7 -6.71 10.86 3.87
CA THR A 7 -7.51 10.09 2.88
C THR A 7 -8.27 11.02 1.94
N ALA A 8 -8.55 10.52 0.73
CA ALA A 8 -9.32 11.23 -0.30
C ALA A 8 -10.84 11.12 -0.12
N TYR A 9 -11.30 10.27 0.77
CA TYR A 9 -12.72 10.00 1.01
C TYR A 9 -13.10 10.36 2.44
N GLU A 10 -14.39 10.57 2.69
CA GLU A 10 -14.93 10.93 4.00
C GLU A 10 -14.61 9.87 5.06
N GLY A 11 -14.24 10.35 6.25
CA GLY A 11 -13.88 9.51 7.38
C GLY A 11 -13.04 10.24 8.42
N ALA A 12 -12.46 9.48 9.33
CA ALA A 12 -11.69 10.01 10.45
C ALA A 12 -10.29 10.52 10.06
N ARG A 13 -9.89 10.41 8.78
CA ARG A 13 -8.55 10.78 8.27
C ARG A 13 -8.59 11.70 7.05
N ASN A 14 -9.76 12.25 6.69
CA ASN A 14 -9.89 13.07 5.49
C ASN A 14 -9.46 14.53 5.68
N THR A 15 -9.13 14.93 6.90
CA THR A 15 -8.51 16.22 7.21
C THR A 15 -7.43 16.03 8.25
N THR A 16 -6.41 16.88 8.22
CA THR A 16 -5.30 16.87 9.19
C THR A 16 -5.80 16.90 10.63
N GLU A 17 -6.81 17.73 10.94
CA GLU A 17 -7.37 17.81 12.29
C GLU A 17 -8.01 16.49 12.75
N LYS A 18 -8.83 15.87 11.89
CA LYS A 18 -9.47 14.57 12.22
C LYS A 18 -8.43 13.47 12.36
N HIS A 19 -7.45 13.46 11.46
CA HIS A 19 -6.38 12.47 11.44
C HIS A 19 -5.54 12.54 12.73
N LEU A 20 -5.12 13.72 13.14
CA LEU A 20 -4.40 13.91 14.40
C LEU A 20 -5.22 13.48 15.63
N LYS A 21 -6.54 13.73 15.62
CA LYS A 21 -7.44 13.23 16.68
C LYS A 21 -7.47 11.69 16.74
N LEU A 22 -7.50 11.03 15.56
CA LEU A 22 -7.47 9.57 15.47
C LEU A 22 -6.13 9.01 15.96
N LEU A 23 -5.02 9.57 15.52
CA LEU A 23 -3.67 9.18 15.95
C LEU A 23 -3.51 9.31 17.47
N LYS A 24 -4.04 10.38 18.05
CA LYS A 24 -4.06 10.57 19.50
C LYS A 24 -4.94 9.53 20.20
N HIS A 25 -6.13 9.24 19.66
CA HIS A 25 -7.03 8.22 20.19
C HIS A 25 -6.39 6.83 20.23
N HIS A 26 -5.65 6.50 19.18
CA HIS A 26 -4.90 5.25 19.08
C HIS A 26 -3.55 5.28 19.81
N ARG A 27 -3.23 6.39 20.48
CA ARG A 27 -2.01 6.58 21.27
C ARG A 27 -0.69 6.55 20.46
N TRP A 28 -0.75 6.71 19.14
CA TRP A 28 0.46 6.77 18.32
C TRP A 28 1.35 7.97 18.71
N LEU A 29 0.72 9.13 18.96
CA LEU A 29 1.44 10.36 19.34
C LEU A 29 2.10 10.28 20.72
N ASP A 30 1.72 9.31 21.56
CA ASP A 30 2.33 9.11 22.88
C ASP A 30 3.68 8.38 22.77
N VAL A 31 3.91 7.63 21.69
CA VAL A 31 5.04 6.70 21.54
C VAL A 31 6.01 7.15 20.46
N TYR A 32 5.52 7.70 19.36
CA TYR A 32 6.35 8.06 18.20
C TYR A 32 6.09 9.49 17.74
N PRO A 33 7.12 10.18 17.19
CA PRO A 33 6.90 11.34 16.35
C PRO A 33 6.10 10.89 15.11
N VAL A 34 5.02 11.59 14.78
CA VAL A 34 4.21 11.34 13.57
C VAL A 34 4.21 12.61 12.74
N ASP A 35 4.45 12.47 11.44
CA ASP A 35 4.40 13.54 10.44
C ASP A 35 3.33 13.21 9.41
N LEU A 36 2.32 14.08 9.26
CA LEU A 36 1.34 14.01 8.20
C LEU A 36 1.92 14.77 7.00
N LEU A 37 2.43 14.02 6.03
CA LEU A 37 3.20 14.56 4.91
C LEU A 37 2.45 15.59 4.07
N ASP A 38 1.11 15.49 4.03
CA ASP A 38 0.20 16.38 3.32
C ASP A 38 -0.63 17.28 4.25
N ALA A 39 -0.14 17.53 5.47
CA ALA A 39 -0.82 18.42 6.44
C ALA A 39 -0.99 19.83 5.92
N GLU A 40 -0.02 20.31 5.16
CA GLU A 40 -0.01 21.63 4.54
C GLU A 40 0.37 21.50 3.06
N GLY A 41 -0.41 22.14 2.17
CA GLY A 41 -0.13 22.13 0.72
C GLY A 41 0.94 23.12 0.29
N PRO A 42 1.32 23.15 -0.99
CA PRO A 42 0.88 22.26 -2.08
C PRO A 42 1.60 20.91 -2.04
N ASP A 43 1.04 19.90 -2.71
CA ASP A 43 1.68 18.59 -2.87
C ASP A 43 3.00 18.70 -3.63
N MET A 44 3.92 17.78 -3.32
CA MET A 44 5.09 17.52 -4.15
C MET A 44 4.68 16.62 -5.31
N VAL A 45 5.15 16.91 -6.51
CA VAL A 45 4.89 16.12 -7.70
C VAL A 45 6.14 15.32 -8.05
N LEU A 46 5.99 14.01 -8.14
CA LEU A 46 7.02 13.10 -8.63
C LEU A 46 6.66 12.72 -10.07
N ASP A 47 7.56 13.04 -11.02
CA ASP A 47 7.42 12.60 -12.41
C ASP A 47 7.78 11.11 -12.52
N ILE A 48 6.95 10.33 -13.23
CA ILE A 48 7.14 8.90 -13.41
C ILE A 48 7.73 8.64 -14.79
N LYS A 49 9.01 8.30 -14.85
CA LYS A 49 9.74 8.14 -16.12
C LYS A 49 9.29 6.93 -16.93
N LYS A 50 8.99 5.82 -16.25
CA LYS A 50 8.50 4.58 -16.84
C LYS A 50 7.17 4.24 -16.20
N HIS A 51 6.09 4.30 -16.94
CA HIS A 51 4.73 4.12 -16.46
C HIS A 51 3.87 3.36 -17.47
N LYS A 52 2.75 2.87 -16.99
CA LYS A 52 1.70 2.24 -17.80
C LYS A 52 0.50 3.18 -18.00
N ILE A 53 0.07 3.88 -16.96
CA ILE A 53 -1.17 4.66 -16.92
C ILE A 53 -0.90 6.11 -16.52
N ILE A 54 -0.26 6.36 -15.37
CA ILE A 54 -0.07 7.71 -14.83
C ILE A 54 1.40 8.13 -14.93
N ASP A 55 1.63 9.34 -15.42
CA ASP A 55 2.96 9.93 -15.60
C ASP A 55 3.43 10.78 -14.41
N LYS A 56 2.58 10.94 -13.39
CA LYS A 56 2.84 11.73 -12.19
C LYS A 56 2.26 11.08 -10.95
N ASN A 57 2.94 11.29 -9.82
CA ASN A 57 2.41 10.98 -8.50
C ASN A 57 2.42 12.24 -7.63
N TYR A 58 1.33 12.49 -6.92
CA TYR A 58 1.17 13.61 -6.00
C TYR A 58 1.33 13.10 -4.58
N VAL A 59 2.42 13.48 -3.93
CA VAL A 59 2.77 13.04 -2.58
C VAL A 59 2.76 14.23 -1.62
N GLY A 60 2.65 13.96 -0.33
CA GLY A 60 2.76 15.03 0.66
C GLY A 60 4.12 15.72 0.57
N LYS A 61 4.16 17.07 0.57
CA LYS A 61 5.38 17.86 0.40
C LYS A 61 6.47 17.53 1.43
N ASP A 62 6.04 17.11 2.63
CA ASP A 62 6.92 16.82 3.74
C ASP A 62 7.72 15.51 3.55
N LEU A 63 7.43 14.74 2.50
CA LEU A 63 8.28 13.64 2.05
C LEU A 63 9.73 14.10 1.81
N ALA A 64 9.92 15.35 1.39
CA ALA A 64 11.23 15.94 1.16
C ALA A 64 12.14 16.05 2.42
N LYS A 65 11.61 15.79 3.60
CA LYS A 65 12.38 15.76 4.85
C LYS A 65 13.14 14.45 5.09
N TYR A 66 12.89 13.42 4.26
CA TYR A 66 13.33 12.05 4.50
C TYR A 66 14.23 11.54 3.38
N ASP A 67 15.34 10.88 3.77
CA ASP A 67 16.35 10.32 2.85
C ASP A 67 16.23 8.80 2.70
N SER A 68 15.44 8.15 3.54
CA SER A 68 15.20 6.70 3.52
C SER A 68 13.82 6.36 4.07
N MET A 69 13.28 5.20 3.69
CA MET A 69 11.96 4.77 4.14
C MET A 69 11.94 3.28 4.49
N LEU A 70 11.40 2.95 5.65
CA LEU A 70 10.94 1.62 5.99
C LEU A 70 9.43 1.55 5.75
N VAL A 71 9.02 0.73 4.81
CA VAL A 71 7.61 0.47 4.51
C VAL A 71 7.13 -0.70 5.37
N LEU A 72 6.29 -0.40 6.35
CA LEU A 72 5.73 -1.39 7.27
C LEU A 72 4.26 -1.60 6.93
N SER A 73 3.93 -2.76 6.38
CA SER A 73 2.59 -3.07 5.89
C SER A 73 1.97 -4.22 6.66
N HIS A 74 0.70 -4.08 7.01
CA HIS A 74 -0.13 -5.21 7.37
C HIS A 74 -0.61 -5.88 6.08
N PHE A 75 -0.21 -7.14 5.85
CA PHE A 75 -0.68 -7.89 4.69
C PHE A 75 -2.09 -8.45 4.96
N LYS A 76 -3.04 -8.18 4.07
CA LYS A 76 -4.46 -8.57 4.17
C LYS A 76 -5.17 -8.41 2.84
N GLY A 77 -6.43 -8.86 2.77
CA GLY A 77 -7.32 -8.55 1.66
C GLY A 77 -7.62 -7.05 1.53
N HIS A 78 -8.13 -6.66 0.37
CA HIS A 78 -8.53 -5.28 0.11
C HIS A 78 -9.68 -5.21 -0.90
N ALA A 79 -10.70 -4.39 -0.59
CA ALA A 79 -11.93 -4.30 -1.39
C ALA A 79 -11.71 -3.85 -2.84
N MET A 80 -10.71 -3.03 -3.11
CA MET A 80 -10.37 -2.56 -4.46
C MET A 80 -9.10 -3.19 -5.01
N GLY A 81 -8.03 -3.30 -4.23
CA GLY A 81 -6.73 -3.79 -4.70
C GLY A 81 -6.57 -5.32 -4.65
N GLY A 82 -7.59 -6.07 -4.20
CA GLY A 82 -7.49 -7.51 -3.96
C GLY A 82 -6.74 -7.84 -2.69
N TYR A 83 -5.54 -7.31 -2.53
CA TYR A 83 -4.75 -7.36 -1.30
C TYR A 83 -4.12 -5.99 -0.98
N GLY A 84 -3.61 -5.85 0.24
CA GLY A 84 -2.76 -4.74 0.65
C GLY A 84 -1.46 -5.29 1.22
N GLY A 85 -0.34 -4.84 0.67
CA GLY A 85 1.02 -5.19 1.04
C GLY A 85 1.95 -4.00 0.80
N ALA A 86 3.24 -4.28 0.55
CA ALA A 86 4.28 -3.26 0.37
C ALA A 86 3.99 -2.32 -0.81
N LEU A 87 3.63 -2.85 -1.98
CA LEU A 87 3.33 -2.04 -3.18
C LEU A 87 2.17 -1.07 -2.95
N LYS A 88 1.08 -1.56 -2.32
CA LYS A 88 -0.05 -0.70 -2.00
C LYS A 88 0.29 0.34 -0.93
N GLN A 89 1.03 -0.03 0.10
CA GLN A 89 1.46 0.90 1.14
C GLN A 89 2.36 1.98 0.56
N LEU A 90 3.26 1.59 -0.33
CA LEU A 90 4.18 2.50 -0.99
C LEU A 90 3.47 3.49 -1.92
N SER A 91 2.48 3.02 -2.70
CA SER A 91 1.74 3.86 -3.63
C SER A 91 0.69 4.73 -2.91
N ILE A 92 -0.31 4.10 -2.31
CA ILE A 92 -1.45 4.80 -1.70
C ILE A 92 -1.08 5.42 -0.35
N GLY A 93 -0.20 4.79 0.45
CA GLY A 93 0.19 5.30 1.76
C GLY A 93 0.93 6.63 1.68
N VAL A 94 1.84 6.78 0.72
CA VAL A 94 2.69 7.98 0.54
C VAL A 94 1.99 9.09 -0.24
N ALA A 95 1.02 8.74 -1.11
CA ALA A 95 0.27 9.73 -1.88
C ALA A 95 -0.52 10.67 -0.97
N SER A 96 -0.54 11.95 -1.31
CA SER A 96 -1.41 12.94 -0.66
C SER A 96 -2.90 12.59 -0.81
N SER A 97 -3.78 13.30 -0.12
CA SER A 97 -5.22 13.12 -0.31
C SER A 97 -5.62 13.26 -1.79
N TYR A 98 -5.11 14.26 -2.50
CA TYR A 98 -5.33 14.41 -3.95
C TYR A 98 -4.69 13.27 -4.75
N GLY A 99 -3.44 12.91 -4.43
CA GLY A 99 -2.71 11.82 -5.08
C GLY A 99 -3.43 10.47 -4.96
N LYS A 100 -4.01 10.17 -3.80
CA LYS A 100 -4.85 8.97 -3.62
C LYS A 100 -6.03 8.95 -4.59
N ALA A 101 -6.76 10.07 -4.74
CA ALA A 101 -7.87 10.17 -5.69
C ALA A 101 -7.38 10.03 -7.14
N TYR A 102 -6.23 10.63 -7.47
CA TYR A 102 -5.61 10.57 -8.79
C TYR A 102 -5.23 9.13 -9.18
N ILE A 103 -4.59 8.39 -8.27
CA ILE A 103 -4.20 6.99 -8.48
C ILE A 103 -5.45 6.10 -8.63
N HIS A 104 -6.43 6.22 -7.73
CA HIS A 104 -7.67 5.43 -7.80
C HIS A 104 -8.49 5.70 -9.07
N GLY A 105 -8.46 6.92 -9.57
CA GLY A 105 -9.12 7.33 -10.80
C GLY A 105 -8.29 7.16 -12.06
N SER A 106 -7.12 6.50 -11.98
CA SER A 106 -6.23 6.27 -13.13
C SER A 106 -5.90 7.57 -13.88
N GLY A 107 -5.53 8.62 -13.14
CA GLY A 107 -5.19 9.94 -13.67
C GLY A 107 -6.36 10.95 -13.66
N ASP A 108 -7.56 10.55 -13.28
CA ASP A 108 -8.73 11.42 -13.14
C ASP A 108 -9.34 11.34 -11.72
N PRO A 109 -9.04 12.27 -10.81
CA PRO A 109 -9.51 12.21 -9.43
C PRO A 109 -11.03 12.17 -9.27
N SER A 110 -11.78 12.60 -10.29
CA SER A 110 -13.25 12.55 -10.26
C SER A 110 -13.80 11.11 -10.38
N LYS A 111 -12.96 10.18 -10.83
CA LYS A 111 -13.31 8.76 -11.06
C LYS A 111 -12.85 7.82 -9.95
N ILE A 112 -12.57 8.32 -8.76
CA ILE A 112 -12.05 7.53 -7.63
C ILE A 112 -12.84 6.22 -7.37
N TRP A 113 -14.16 6.18 -7.68
CA TRP A 113 -15.02 5.01 -7.46
C TRP A 113 -15.54 4.36 -8.75
N THR A 114 -15.27 4.95 -9.90
CA THR A 114 -15.87 4.55 -11.19
C THR A 114 -14.83 4.29 -12.28
N GLY A 115 -13.55 4.38 -11.96
CA GLY A 115 -12.44 4.09 -12.86
C GLY A 115 -12.39 2.61 -13.27
N ASN A 116 -11.65 2.31 -14.34
CA ASN A 116 -11.37 0.94 -14.72
C ASN A 116 -10.47 0.27 -13.67
N HIS A 117 -10.81 -0.96 -13.31
CA HIS A 117 -10.16 -1.66 -12.21
C HIS A 117 -8.69 -1.99 -12.50
N ASP A 118 -8.39 -2.55 -13.65
CA ASP A 118 -7.02 -2.96 -13.99
C ASP A 118 -6.10 -1.74 -14.16
N THR A 119 -6.60 -0.64 -14.75
CA THR A 119 -5.82 0.59 -14.84
C THR A 119 -5.55 1.23 -13.47
N PHE A 120 -6.43 1.03 -12.48
CA PHE A 120 -6.16 1.42 -11.10
C PHE A 120 -5.01 0.60 -10.50
N LEU A 121 -4.98 -0.72 -10.71
CA LEU A 121 -3.90 -1.60 -10.23
C LEU A 121 -2.56 -1.23 -10.86
N GLU A 122 -2.55 -0.93 -12.16
CA GLU A 122 -1.37 -0.45 -12.89
C GLU A 122 -0.93 0.94 -12.40
N SER A 123 -1.89 1.85 -12.11
CA SER A 123 -1.58 3.17 -11.54
C SER A 123 -0.95 3.07 -10.14
N MET A 124 -1.30 2.05 -9.35
CA MET A 124 -0.61 1.79 -8.09
C MET A 124 0.85 1.38 -8.33
N ALA A 125 1.12 0.53 -9.33
CA ALA A 125 2.49 0.17 -9.68
C ALA A 125 3.28 1.38 -10.16
N ASP A 126 2.70 2.24 -11.03
CA ASP A 126 3.31 3.49 -11.49
C ASP A 126 3.68 4.40 -10.31
N ALA A 127 2.72 4.64 -9.40
CA ALA A 127 2.93 5.48 -8.22
C ALA A 127 4.01 4.90 -7.29
N ALA A 128 4.02 3.57 -7.06
CA ALA A 128 5.07 2.91 -6.27
C ALA A 128 6.45 3.15 -6.89
N GLY A 129 6.57 3.03 -8.21
CA GLY A 129 7.81 3.27 -8.95
C GLY A 129 8.38 4.67 -8.72
N SER A 130 7.53 5.70 -8.69
CA SER A 130 7.98 7.08 -8.44
C SER A 130 8.61 7.26 -7.06
N VAL A 131 8.09 6.58 -6.04
CA VAL A 131 8.61 6.66 -4.68
C VAL A 131 9.92 5.87 -4.54
N ILE A 132 10.02 4.70 -5.20
CA ILE A 132 11.27 3.93 -5.28
C ILE A 132 12.37 4.77 -5.97
N ASP A 133 12.06 5.40 -7.09
CA ASP A 133 12.99 6.29 -7.81
C ASP A 133 13.42 7.47 -6.94
N TYR A 134 12.49 8.05 -6.19
CA TYR A 134 12.77 9.17 -5.29
C TYR A 134 13.79 8.82 -4.20
N PHE A 135 13.63 7.67 -3.55
CA PHE A 135 14.54 7.23 -2.48
C PHE A 135 15.82 6.53 -3.01
N GLY A 136 15.91 6.26 -4.32
CA GLY A 136 17.13 5.72 -4.93
C GLY A 136 17.62 4.39 -4.32
N GLY A 137 16.70 3.53 -3.86
CA GLY A 137 17.01 2.25 -3.23
C GLY A 137 17.26 2.30 -1.72
N ASN A 138 17.18 3.47 -1.09
CA ASN A 138 17.29 3.60 0.38
C ASN A 138 15.99 3.20 1.08
N MET A 139 15.52 1.99 0.79
CA MET A 139 14.24 1.48 1.26
C MET A 139 14.33 0.03 1.74
N ALA A 140 13.47 -0.33 2.68
CA ALA A 140 13.22 -1.70 3.08
C ALA A 140 11.72 -1.91 3.30
N PHE A 141 11.26 -3.14 3.15
CA PHE A 141 9.84 -3.49 3.17
C PHE A 141 9.61 -4.61 4.17
N ILE A 142 8.59 -4.45 5.01
CA ILE A 142 8.15 -5.45 5.98
C ILE A 142 6.66 -5.67 5.77
N ASN A 143 6.27 -6.90 5.48
CA ASN A 143 4.88 -7.33 5.45
C ASN A 143 4.58 -8.19 6.68
N VAL A 144 3.65 -7.74 7.50
CA VAL A 144 3.17 -8.47 8.69
C VAL A 144 1.94 -9.28 8.29
N MET A 145 2.11 -10.60 8.22
CA MET A 145 1.05 -11.57 7.88
C MET A 145 0.42 -12.13 9.16
N LYS A 146 -0.16 -11.25 9.95
CA LYS A 146 -0.81 -11.55 11.23
C LYS A 146 -2.22 -10.97 11.24
N ASN A 147 -3.19 -11.68 11.82
CA ASN A 147 -4.59 -11.28 11.79
C ASN A 147 -5.10 -11.08 10.35
N LEU A 148 -4.78 -12.02 9.47
CA LEU A 148 -5.13 -11.96 8.06
C LEU A 148 -6.65 -11.92 7.86
N SER A 149 -7.14 -10.86 7.24
CA SER A 149 -8.57 -10.60 6.99
C SER A 149 -8.82 -10.33 5.50
N VAL A 150 -10.06 -10.49 5.07
CA VAL A 150 -10.47 -10.14 3.69
C VAL A 150 -10.65 -8.65 3.50
N ASP A 151 -10.89 -7.91 4.59
CA ASP A 151 -11.06 -6.46 4.58
C ASP A 151 -9.79 -5.73 4.97
N CYS A 152 -9.69 -4.51 4.46
CA CYS A 152 -8.63 -3.59 4.81
C CYS A 152 -8.90 -2.92 6.17
N ASP A 153 -7.84 -2.63 6.92
CA ASP A 153 -7.90 -1.83 8.16
C ASP A 153 -8.50 -0.44 7.97
N CYS A 154 -8.64 0.01 6.72
CA CYS A 154 -9.30 1.27 6.38
C CYS A 154 -10.84 1.17 6.37
N SER A 155 -11.41 -0.03 6.43
CA SER A 155 -12.86 -0.25 6.51
C SER A 155 -13.39 0.15 7.88
N ALA A 156 -14.51 0.89 7.91
CA ALA A 156 -15.12 1.31 9.17
C ALA A 156 -15.66 0.12 9.97
N VAL A 157 -16.11 -0.91 9.27
CA VAL A 157 -16.52 -2.20 9.85
C VAL A 157 -15.84 -3.28 9.01
N ALA A 158 -14.71 -3.78 9.49
CA ALA A 158 -13.99 -4.88 8.84
C ALA A 158 -14.47 -6.23 9.37
N GLU A 159 -14.41 -7.26 8.54
CA GLU A 159 -14.58 -8.62 9.00
C GLU A 159 -13.44 -9.03 9.95
N PRO A 160 -13.71 -9.93 10.90
CA PRO A 160 -12.64 -10.47 11.74
C PRO A 160 -11.61 -11.23 10.90
N PRO A 161 -10.38 -11.45 11.42
CA PRO A 161 -9.37 -12.26 10.75
C PRO A 161 -9.93 -13.61 10.32
N CYS A 162 -9.66 -14.00 9.08
CA CYS A 162 -10.17 -15.25 8.48
C CYS A 162 -9.14 -16.38 8.48
N MET A 163 -7.84 -16.05 8.49
CA MET A 163 -6.74 -17.01 8.46
C MET A 163 -5.86 -16.91 9.70
N LYS A 164 -5.12 -17.98 9.98
CA LYS A 164 -4.06 -17.98 11.00
C LYS A 164 -2.91 -17.07 10.61
N ASP A 165 -2.17 -16.62 11.62
CA ASP A 165 -0.93 -15.88 11.42
C ASP A 165 0.08 -16.75 10.65
N ILE A 166 0.76 -16.16 9.67
CA ILE A 166 1.81 -16.85 8.89
C ILE A 166 3.20 -16.41 9.37
N GLY A 167 3.43 -15.11 9.51
CA GLY A 167 4.72 -14.59 9.94
C GLY A 167 4.95 -13.13 9.56
N ILE A 168 6.23 -12.76 9.52
CA ILE A 168 6.67 -11.43 9.10
C ILE A 168 7.72 -11.60 8.02
N LEU A 169 7.50 -11.03 6.86
CA LEU A 169 8.42 -11.07 5.73
C LEU A 169 9.15 -9.74 5.57
N VAL A 170 10.43 -9.81 5.26
CA VAL A 170 11.30 -8.64 5.08
C VAL A 170 12.05 -8.77 3.77
N SER A 171 12.12 -7.68 2.99
CA SER A 171 12.91 -7.61 1.77
C SER A 171 13.36 -6.18 1.48
N THR A 172 14.35 -6.01 0.63
CA THR A 172 14.66 -4.73 -0.04
C THR A 172 13.96 -4.59 -1.39
N ASP A 173 13.19 -5.62 -1.79
CA ASP A 173 12.42 -5.65 -3.03
C ASP A 173 10.93 -5.75 -2.70
N PRO A 174 10.11 -4.72 -3.07
CA PRO A 174 8.68 -4.69 -2.76
C PRO A 174 7.86 -5.69 -3.56
N VAL A 175 8.32 -6.05 -4.77
CA VAL A 175 7.66 -7.06 -5.62
C VAL A 175 7.88 -8.45 -5.03
N ALA A 176 9.12 -8.76 -4.65
CA ALA A 176 9.48 -10.04 -4.04
C ALA A 176 8.73 -10.30 -2.74
N VAL A 177 8.66 -9.29 -1.85
CA VAL A 177 7.98 -9.48 -0.55
C VAL A 177 6.47 -9.66 -0.70
N ASP A 178 5.83 -8.92 -1.62
CA ASP A 178 4.40 -9.09 -1.89
C ASP A 178 4.11 -10.43 -2.57
N GLN A 179 4.95 -10.85 -3.55
CA GLN A 179 4.83 -12.15 -4.20
C GLN A 179 4.97 -13.29 -3.18
N ALA A 180 5.97 -13.24 -2.31
CA ALA A 180 6.18 -14.25 -1.27
C ALA A 180 4.97 -14.35 -0.32
N CYS A 181 4.38 -13.21 0.07
CA CYS A 181 3.16 -13.21 0.88
C CYS A 181 1.99 -13.90 0.18
N LEU A 182 1.76 -13.61 -1.12
CA LEU A 182 0.72 -14.29 -1.90
C LEU A 182 0.96 -15.78 -1.97
N ASP A 183 2.19 -16.21 -2.31
CA ASP A 183 2.55 -17.62 -2.42
C ASP A 183 2.31 -18.37 -1.10
N LEU A 184 2.63 -17.75 0.04
CA LEU A 184 2.34 -18.32 1.37
C LEU A 184 0.83 -18.43 1.66
N VAL A 185 0.03 -17.44 1.24
CA VAL A 185 -1.42 -17.54 1.34
C VAL A 185 -1.94 -18.68 0.47
N TYR A 186 -1.49 -18.80 -0.78
CA TYR A 186 -1.90 -19.87 -1.69
C TYR A 186 -1.41 -21.27 -1.23
N ALA A 187 -0.30 -21.34 -0.53
CA ALA A 187 0.24 -22.59 0.03
C ALA A 187 -0.47 -23.06 1.31
N ALA A 188 -1.22 -22.21 2.00
CA ALA A 188 -1.86 -22.50 3.29
C ALA A 188 -3.13 -23.35 3.16
N THR A 189 -3.10 -24.44 2.41
CA THR A 189 -4.25 -25.28 2.01
C THR A 189 -5.01 -25.91 3.18
N GLU A 190 -4.37 -26.06 4.34
CA GLU A 190 -4.99 -26.59 5.56
C GLU A 190 -5.71 -25.50 6.39
N ASP A 191 -5.63 -24.24 5.99
CA ASP A 191 -6.32 -23.13 6.68
C ASP A 191 -7.75 -22.97 6.15
N PRO A 192 -8.78 -23.08 6.98
CA PRO A 192 -10.16 -23.02 6.52
C PRO A 192 -10.58 -21.64 5.98
N GLY A 193 -9.84 -20.58 6.31
CA GLY A 193 -10.11 -19.22 5.84
C GLY A 193 -9.38 -18.86 4.54
N GLN A 194 -8.44 -19.70 4.08
CA GLN A 194 -7.65 -19.45 2.88
C GLN A 194 -8.50 -19.12 1.65
N ALA A 195 -9.51 -19.96 1.38
CA ALA A 195 -10.36 -19.80 0.20
C ALA A 195 -11.09 -18.44 0.17
N HIS A 196 -11.46 -17.91 1.33
CA HIS A 196 -12.13 -16.62 1.44
C HIS A 196 -11.16 -15.44 1.10
N LEU A 197 -9.92 -15.53 1.58
CA LEU A 197 -8.91 -14.52 1.23
C LEU A 197 -8.49 -14.61 -0.24
N ILE A 198 -8.31 -15.83 -0.77
CA ILE A 198 -7.99 -16.05 -2.20
C ILE A 198 -9.12 -15.51 -3.09
N GLU A 199 -10.39 -15.76 -2.77
CA GLU A 199 -11.52 -15.22 -3.52
C GLU A 199 -11.48 -13.70 -3.59
N ARG A 200 -11.14 -13.00 -2.47
CA ARG A 200 -10.98 -11.56 -2.45
C ARG A 200 -9.83 -11.11 -3.37
N ILE A 201 -8.69 -11.78 -3.32
CA ILE A 201 -7.52 -11.45 -4.13
C ILE A 201 -7.84 -11.62 -5.62
N GLU A 202 -8.42 -12.76 -6.00
CA GLU A 202 -8.71 -13.10 -7.39
C GLU A 202 -9.86 -12.28 -7.98
N SER A 203 -10.97 -12.11 -7.24
CA SER A 203 -12.13 -11.33 -7.69
C SER A 203 -11.80 -9.86 -7.95
N ARG A 204 -10.66 -9.38 -7.45
CA ARG A 204 -10.13 -8.03 -7.65
C ARG A 204 -8.86 -7.98 -8.50
N HIS A 205 -8.53 -9.09 -9.19
CA HIS A 205 -7.29 -9.21 -9.99
C HIS A 205 -6.03 -8.76 -9.22
N GLY A 206 -5.98 -9.00 -7.89
CA GLY A 206 -4.98 -8.40 -7.01
C GLY A 206 -3.52 -8.65 -7.44
N VAL A 207 -3.25 -9.81 -8.05
CA VAL A 207 -1.92 -10.18 -8.58
C VAL A 207 -1.45 -9.23 -9.69
N HIS A 208 -2.37 -8.58 -10.41
CA HIS A 208 -2.04 -7.69 -11.52
C HIS A 208 -1.16 -6.48 -11.11
N THR A 209 -1.28 -6.00 -9.87
CA THR A 209 -0.38 -4.95 -9.35
C THR A 209 1.08 -5.42 -9.29
N ILE A 210 1.31 -6.67 -8.86
CA ILE A 210 2.67 -7.28 -8.82
C ILE A 210 3.21 -7.46 -10.24
N GLU A 211 2.37 -7.95 -11.16
CA GLU A 211 2.74 -8.14 -12.56
C GLU A 211 3.15 -6.82 -13.21
N ALA A 212 2.33 -5.79 -13.03
CA ALA A 212 2.61 -4.44 -13.53
C ALA A 212 3.91 -3.87 -12.92
N ALA A 213 4.13 -4.04 -11.62
CA ALA A 213 5.34 -3.58 -10.95
C ALA A 213 6.60 -4.31 -11.46
N ALA A 214 6.52 -5.63 -11.67
CA ALA A 214 7.62 -6.42 -12.24
C ALA A 214 7.93 -6.01 -13.68
N GLU A 215 6.92 -5.79 -14.54
CA GLU A 215 7.08 -5.32 -15.92
C GLU A 215 7.72 -3.92 -15.99
N LEU A 216 7.42 -3.07 -15.02
CA LEU A 216 8.06 -1.76 -14.86
C LEU A 216 9.52 -1.88 -14.38
N GLY A 217 9.93 -3.05 -13.87
CA GLY A 217 11.26 -3.30 -13.35
C GLY A 217 11.48 -2.78 -11.93
N LEU A 218 10.41 -2.70 -11.13
CA LEU A 218 10.46 -2.22 -9.74
C LEU A 218 10.99 -3.28 -8.76
N GLY A 219 11.09 -4.52 -9.21
CA GLY A 219 11.58 -5.67 -8.45
C GLY A 219 11.35 -6.97 -9.21
N SER A 220 11.58 -8.10 -8.57
CA SER A 220 11.47 -9.45 -9.13
C SER A 220 10.37 -10.27 -8.47
N ARG A 221 9.63 -11.03 -9.26
CA ARG A 221 8.71 -12.06 -8.75
C ARG A 221 9.44 -13.36 -8.36
N GLU A 222 10.69 -13.51 -8.79
CA GLU A 222 11.56 -14.61 -8.38
C GLU A 222 12.31 -14.19 -7.12
N TYR A 223 12.26 -15.02 -6.09
CA TYR A 223 12.88 -14.76 -4.78
C TYR A 223 13.36 -16.06 -4.11
N GLU A 224 14.21 -15.93 -3.13
CA GLU A 224 14.56 -16.99 -2.19
C GLU A 224 13.96 -16.65 -0.82
N LEU A 225 13.18 -17.58 -0.26
CA LEU A 225 12.62 -17.43 1.09
C LEU A 225 13.57 -18.07 2.11
N ILE A 226 14.13 -17.26 2.99
CA ILE A 226 15.01 -17.72 4.07
C ILE A 226 14.27 -17.58 5.39
N GLU A 227 14.01 -18.70 6.05
CA GLU A 227 13.43 -18.71 7.39
C GLU A 227 14.51 -18.44 8.43
N ILE A 228 14.22 -17.51 9.33
CA ILE A 228 15.09 -17.17 10.46
C ILE A 228 14.35 -17.45 11.76
N GLU A 229 15.00 -18.19 12.67
CA GLU A 229 14.47 -18.53 14.01
C GLU A 229 14.65 -17.37 15.01
#